data_e18c3d2c5f7adfe787760a685b143667
#
_entry.id   e18c3d2c5f7adfe787760a685b143667
#
_cell.length_a   1.000
_cell.length_b   1.000
_cell.length_c   1.000
_cell.angle_alpha   90.00
_cell.angle_beta   90.00
_cell.angle_gamma   90.00
#
_symmetry.space_group_name_H-M   'P 1'
#
loop_
_entity.id
_entity.type
_entity.pdbx_description
1 polymer ?
#
loop_
_entity_poly.entity_id
_entity_poly.type
_entity_poly.pdbx_seq_one_letter_code
_entity_poly.pdbx_strand_id
1 'polypeptide(L)'
;MSKILFITAPYHANVVEVAGRWVPLYYVYLSGASRTAKIDAEIYDAMTKKVGLKEIEEKIRESRPDYVGVMSITCTSPDALEVVKLAKRIDPSTTTIMGGIHPTYMYDELFDLAEGALDFVVRGEGEKTIAEFLSTHSGGASRDQLKKVKGLAFRQDGKTIVTQERPLMAPEELDKLPLAWDALDWRDYTYYILPGSTLGAISTSRGCDKDCSFCSQRIFWDKKWRGRSPEGVVRDIEDQKKFGVNVILLTDDYPTLDRERWEKLLDLLIKKDLGVFFLMETRAEDIIRDRDILWKYRKAGVIHIYVGTEATDQETLEKMKKGITVDQAKQALQLLDEADIITETSMILGMPNETPESIERTIEAAIAYNPDFCHFLAICPWPYADMYEELKPYIETRDYRKYNLIDPVIKPEKMTLKQVDEAIVECYRRFYMGKLHQLKDMKDPFRKGYLLAAMKRVMQNSFLVNKIGSLGDQMPEHVKKAIDEISLEADHFKGDISKCPVTKFKKFVGLAR
;
A
#
# COMPACT_ATOMS: atom_id res chain seq x y z
N MET A 1 -31.36 -6.48 12.85
CA MET A 1 -30.20 -5.63 13.17
C MET A 1 -29.77 -5.04 11.83
N SER A 2 -29.58 -3.74 11.75
CA SER A 2 -29.10 -3.12 10.50
C SER A 2 -27.72 -3.62 10.15
N LYS A 3 -27.44 -3.68 8.84
CA LYS A 3 -26.20 -4.26 8.29
C LYS A 3 -25.48 -3.25 7.39
N ILE A 4 -24.16 -3.19 7.51
CA ILE A 4 -23.27 -2.54 6.56
C ILE A 4 -22.42 -3.57 5.81
N LEU A 5 -22.37 -3.45 4.49
CA LEU A 5 -21.47 -4.23 3.63
C LEU A 5 -20.35 -3.32 3.13
N PHE A 6 -19.13 -3.58 3.55
CA PHE A 6 -17.93 -2.94 3.03
C PHE A 6 -17.41 -3.70 1.82
N ILE A 7 -17.22 -3.01 0.70
CA ILE A 7 -16.79 -3.60 -0.57
C ILE A 7 -15.51 -2.93 -1.04
N THR A 8 -14.45 -3.67 -1.36
CA THR A 8 -13.30 -3.11 -2.09
C THR A 8 -13.68 -2.88 -3.55
N ALA A 9 -13.21 -1.77 -4.12
CA ALA A 9 -13.42 -1.50 -5.55
C ALA A 9 -12.77 -2.61 -6.40
N PRO A 10 -13.44 -3.09 -7.47
CA PRO A 10 -12.93 -4.16 -8.33
C PRO A 10 -11.87 -3.63 -9.32
N TYR A 11 -10.80 -3.03 -8.80
CA TYR A 11 -9.72 -2.42 -9.56
C TYR A 11 -8.45 -3.28 -9.47
N HIS A 12 -7.80 -3.52 -10.61
CA HIS A 12 -6.60 -4.35 -10.72
C HIS A 12 -5.54 -3.66 -11.59
N ALA A 13 -4.51 -3.14 -10.96
CA ALA A 13 -3.35 -2.55 -11.64
C ALA A 13 -2.25 -3.59 -11.93
N ASN A 14 -2.30 -4.78 -11.31
CA ASN A 14 -1.27 -5.81 -11.39
C ASN A 14 0.13 -5.30 -10.96
N VAL A 15 0.18 -4.51 -9.89
CA VAL A 15 1.42 -4.02 -9.26
C VAL A 15 1.64 -4.79 -7.96
N VAL A 16 0.96 -4.35 -6.91
CA VAL A 16 1.10 -4.94 -5.58
C VAL A 16 0.44 -6.32 -5.48
N GLU A 17 -0.62 -6.58 -6.25
CA GLU A 17 -1.34 -7.86 -6.28
C GLU A 17 -0.49 -9.02 -6.83
N VAL A 18 0.64 -8.69 -7.46
CA VAL A 18 1.61 -9.69 -7.93
C VAL A 18 2.28 -10.41 -6.78
N ALA A 19 2.62 -9.69 -5.71
CA ALA A 19 3.33 -10.22 -4.56
C ALA A 19 2.42 -10.92 -3.54
N GLY A 20 1.14 -10.52 -3.46
CA GLY A 20 0.24 -11.08 -2.45
C GLY A 20 -1.21 -10.67 -2.59
N ARG A 21 -2.02 -11.22 -1.70
CA ARG A 21 -3.40 -10.83 -1.45
C ARG A 21 -3.44 -10.09 -0.12
N TRP A 22 -3.62 -8.78 -0.20
CA TRP A 22 -3.43 -7.87 0.92
C TRP A 22 -4.70 -7.68 1.74
N VAL A 23 -4.55 -7.74 3.06
CA VAL A 23 -5.66 -7.51 3.99
C VAL A 23 -6.16 -6.06 3.88
N PRO A 24 -7.48 -5.84 3.66
CA PRO A 24 -8.07 -4.50 3.68
C PRO A 24 -8.22 -4.01 5.13
N LEU A 25 -7.10 -3.69 5.78
CA LEU A 25 -7.00 -3.38 7.20
C LEU A 25 -7.97 -2.25 7.63
N TYR A 26 -8.19 -1.26 6.75
CA TYR A 26 -9.15 -0.19 6.98
C TYR A 26 -10.58 -0.72 7.19
N TYR A 27 -10.99 -1.80 6.52
CA TYR A 27 -12.30 -2.40 6.75
C TYR A 27 -12.35 -3.20 8.05
N VAL A 28 -11.25 -3.77 8.50
CA VAL A 28 -11.18 -4.40 9.83
C VAL A 28 -11.45 -3.38 10.93
N TYR A 29 -10.85 -2.19 10.83
CA TYR A 29 -11.11 -1.07 11.75
C TYR A 29 -12.56 -0.56 11.63
N LEU A 30 -13.03 -0.29 10.40
CA LEU A 30 -14.38 0.25 10.18
C LEU A 30 -15.47 -0.75 10.59
N SER A 31 -15.26 -2.06 10.39
CA SER A 31 -16.19 -3.09 10.86
C SER A 31 -16.26 -3.14 12.38
N GLY A 32 -15.11 -3.09 13.06
CA GLY A 32 -15.06 -3.00 14.51
C GLY A 32 -15.81 -1.76 15.03
N ALA A 33 -15.55 -0.60 14.42
CA ALA A 33 -16.23 0.64 14.75
C ALA A 33 -17.75 0.59 14.50
N SER A 34 -18.19 -0.02 13.39
CA SER A 34 -19.62 -0.20 13.08
C SER A 34 -20.34 -1.07 14.11
N ARG A 35 -19.68 -2.12 14.60
CA ARG A 35 -20.21 -3.00 15.65
C ARG A 35 -20.43 -2.25 16.98
N THR A 36 -19.61 -1.21 17.29
CA THR A 36 -19.87 -0.37 18.48
C THR A 36 -21.15 0.43 18.36
N ALA A 37 -21.59 0.75 17.14
CA ALA A 37 -22.89 1.37 16.84
C ALA A 37 -24.04 0.35 16.74
N LYS A 38 -23.81 -0.93 17.08
CA LYS A 38 -24.77 -2.03 16.98
C LYS A 38 -25.23 -2.31 15.53
N ILE A 39 -24.37 -2.04 14.58
CA ILE A 39 -24.58 -2.38 13.16
C ILE A 39 -23.73 -3.60 12.84
N ASP A 40 -24.36 -4.62 12.27
CA ASP A 40 -23.64 -5.81 11.76
C ASP A 40 -22.77 -5.40 10.57
N ALA A 41 -21.52 -5.84 10.54
CA ALA A 41 -20.57 -5.44 9.52
C ALA A 41 -19.98 -6.65 8.81
N GLU A 42 -20.11 -6.64 7.49
CA GLU A 42 -19.59 -7.66 6.57
C GLU A 42 -18.56 -7.02 5.63
N ILE A 43 -17.50 -7.76 5.31
CA ILE A 43 -16.46 -7.35 4.35
C ILE A 43 -16.55 -8.24 3.12
N TYR A 44 -16.65 -7.62 1.94
CA TYR A 44 -16.52 -8.30 0.65
C TYR A 44 -15.32 -7.76 -0.12
N ASP A 45 -14.23 -8.49 -0.08
CA ASP A 45 -12.98 -8.09 -0.74
C ASP A 45 -12.97 -8.52 -2.21
N ALA A 46 -13.65 -7.72 -3.04
CA ALA A 46 -13.77 -7.95 -4.48
C ALA A 46 -12.40 -7.90 -5.19
N MET A 47 -11.48 -7.04 -4.71
CA MET A 47 -10.12 -6.94 -5.26
C MET A 47 -9.35 -8.24 -5.06
N THR A 48 -9.28 -8.74 -3.83
CA THR A 48 -8.58 -9.99 -3.51
C THR A 48 -9.21 -11.21 -4.18
N LYS A 49 -10.55 -11.23 -4.26
CA LYS A 49 -11.30 -12.30 -4.96
C LYS A 49 -11.19 -12.22 -6.48
N LYS A 50 -10.66 -11.12 -7.02
CA LYS A 50 -10.56 -10.84 -8.47
C LYS A 50 -11.90 -10.98 -9.19
N VAL A 51 -12.94 -10.40 -8.61
CA VAL A 51 -14.31 -10.41 -9.14
C VAL A 51 -14.71 -9.03 -9.67
N GLY A 52 -15.71 -9.01 -10.53
CA GLY A 52 -16.24 -7.79 -11.14
C GLY A 52 -17.58 -7.35 -10.55
N LEU A 53 -18.22 -6.40 -11.24
CA LEU A 53 -19.51 -5.83 -10.81
C LEU A 53 -20.63 -6.88 -10.74
N LYS A 54 -20.58 -7.94 -11.54
CA LYS A 54 -21.60 -9.00 -11.53
C LYS A 54 -21.63 -9.74 -10.20
N GLU A 55 -20.50 -10.20 -9.74
CA GLU A 55 -20.36 -10.92 -8.47
C GLU A 55 -20.63 -9.99 -7.28
N ILE A 56 -20.29 -8.71 -7.40
CA ILE A 56 -20.64 -7.69 -6.41
C ILE A 56 -22.17 -7.50 -6.36
N GLU A 57 -22.86 -7.50 -7.51
CA GLU A 57 -24.33 -7.43 -7.57
C GLU A 57 -24.95 -8.63 -6.85
N GLU A 58 -24.49 -9.85 -7.14
CA GLU A 58 -24.95 -11.07 -6.49
C GLU A 58 -24.76 -10.98 -4.96
N LYS A 59 -23.60 -10.48 -4.51
CA LYS A 59 -23.30 -10.30 -3.09
C LYS A 59 -24.20 -9.26 -2.40
N ILE A 60 -24.48 -8.13 -3.04
CA ILE A 60 -25.38 -7.11 -2.49
C ILE A 60 -26.81 -7.68 -2.38
N ARG A 61 -27.30 -8.39 -3.40
CA ARG A 61 -28.62 -9.03 -3.38
C ARG A 61 -28.76 -10.11 -2.30
N GLU A 62 -27.69 -10.89 -2.07
CA GLU A 62 -27.63 -11.89 -1.01
C GLU A 62 -27.63 -11.25 0.38
N SER A 63 -26.73 -10.29 0.60
CA SER A 63 -26.51 -9.65 1.90
C SER A 63 -27.63 -8.71 2.32
N ARG A 64 -28.33 -8.08 1.36
CA ARG A 64 -29.40 -7.08 1.56
C ARG A 64 -29.02 -6.04 2.61
N PRO A 65 -27.91 -5.30 2.41
CA PRO A 65 -27.41 -4.37 3.41
C PRO A 65 -28.23 -3.09 3.44
N ASP A 66 -28.43 -2.52 4.65
CA ASP A 66 -28.97 -1.17 4.81
C ASP A 66 -27.96 -0.10 4.36
N TYR A 67 -26.66 -0.43 4.47
CA TYR A 67 -25.56 0.45 4.12
C TYR A 67 -24.54 -0.27 3.22
N VAL A 68 -24.04 0.40 2.19
CA VAL A 68 -22.88 -0.03 1.40
C VAL A 68 -21.77 1.00 1.56
N GLY A 69 -20.61 0.54 2.06
CA GLY A 69 -19.42 1.36 2.28
C GLY A 69 -18.29 0.98 1.32
N VAL A 70 -17.74 1.96 0.59
CA VAL A 70 -16.62 1.76 -0.34
C VAL A 70 -15.50 2.75 -0.03
N MET A 71 -14.30 2.23 0.27
CA MET A 71 -13.11 3.06 0.38
C MET A 71 -12.43 3.20 -0.97
N SER A 72 -11.89 4.38 -1.27
CA SER A 72 -11.11 4.58 -2.48
C SER A 72 -9.91 5.50 -2.32
N ILE A 73 -8.89 5.19 -3.08
CA ILE A 73 -7.79 6.08 -3.46
C ILE A 73 -8.06 6.59 -4.88
N THR A 74 -7.22 7.46 -5.41
CA THR A 74 -7.52 8.11 -6.71
C THR A 74 -7.76 7.10 -7.83
N CYS A 75 -6.87 6.12 -8.02
CA CYS A 75 -7.00 5.17 -9.11
C CYS A 75 -8.19 4.19 -8.97
N THR A 76 -8.64 3.92 -7.75
CA THR A 76 -9.80 3.03 -7.52
C THR A 76 -11.13 3.78 -7.46
N SER A 77 -11.10 5.11 -7.46
CA SER A 77 -12.29 5.94 -7.28
C SER A 77 -13.35 5.75 -8.36
N PRO A 78 -13.02 5.64 -9.66
CA PRO A 78 -14.03 5.38 -10.68
C PRO A 78 -14.77 4.05 -10.49
N ASP A 79 -14.05 3.00 -10.12
CA ASP A 79 -14.65 1.67 -9.91
C ASP A 79 -15.43 1.61 -8.58
N ALA A 80 -14.97 2.31 -7.55
CA ALA A 80 -15.71 2.49 -6.31
C ALA A 80 -17.07 3.20 -6.55
N LEU A 81 -17.07 4.19 -7.44
CA LEU A 81 -18.30 4.90 -7.83
C LEU A 81 -19.29 3.99 -8.55
N GLU A 82 -18.81 3.08 -9.41
CA GLU A 82 -19.68 2.10 -10.07
C GLU A 82 -20.32 1.13 -9.07
N VAL A 83 -19.61 0.73 -8.01
CA VAL A 83 -20.17 -0.09 -6.92
C VAL A 83 -21.28 0.68 -6.19
N VAL A 84 -21.09 1.96 -5.92
CA VAL A 84 -22.09 2.83 -5.27
C VAL A 84 -23.34 2.97 -6.16
N LYS A 85 -23.17 3.23 -7.46
CA LYS A 85 -24.26 3.28 -8.43
C LYS A 85 -25.00 1.94 -8.53
N LEU A 86 -24.26 0.83 -8.51
CA LEU A 86 -24.83 -0.51 -8.53
C LEU A 86 -25.70 -0.77 -7.29
N ALA A 87 -25.23 -0.43 -6.10
CA ALA A 87 -26.02 -0.59 -4.87
C ALA A 87 -27.37 0.13 -4.95
N LYS A 88 -27.38 1.37 -5.42
CA LYS A 88 -28.63 2.15 -5.61
C LYS A 88 -29.56 1.59 -6.69
N ARG A 89 -29.00 1.00 -7.76
CA ARG A 89 -29.85 0.33 -8.78
C ARG A 89 -30.53 -0.92 -8.23
N ILE A 90 -29.87 -1.64 -7.33
CA ILE A 90 -30.43 -2.86 -6.70
C ILE A 90 -31.52 -2.49 -5.71
N ASP A 91 -31.23 -1.55 -4.82
CA ASP A 91 -32.18 -1.05 -3.83
C ASP A 91 -31.94 0.46 -3.59
N PRO A 92 -32.83 1.33 -4.07
CA PRO A 92 -32.74 2.77 -3.86
C PRO A 92 -32.74 3.20 -2.39
N SER A 93 -33.23 2.34 -1.47
CA SER A 93 -33.26 2.64 -0.03
C SER A 93 -31.90 2.38 0.66
N THR A 94 -31.01 1.58 0.06
CA THR A 94 -29.65 1.37 0.60
C THR A 94 -28.90 2.69 0.71
N THR A 95 -28.38 2.99 1.89
CA THR A 95 -27.53 4.16 2.11
C THR A 95 -26.11 3.88 1.63
N THR A 96 -25.59 4.72 0.74
CA THR A 96 -24.25 4.57 0.15
C THR A 96 -23.24 5.54 0.74
N ILE A 97 -22.06 5.02 1.04
CA ILE A 97 -21.01 5.77 1.74
C ILE A 97 -19.68 5.55 1.01
N MET A 98 -18.96 6.62 0.70
CA MET A 98 -17.57 6.54 0.29
C MET A 98 -16.65 7.13 1.34
N GLY A 99 -15.43 6.63 1.41
CA GLY A 99 -14.37 7.14 2.29
C GLY A 99 -12.98 6.87 1.71
N GLY A 100 -11.96 7.26 2.46
CA GLY A 100 -10.57 7.19 2.02
C GLY A 100 -10.04 8.54 1.54
N ILE A 101 -8.78 8.55 1.05
CA ILE A 101 -8.11 9.82 0.76
C ILE A 101 -8.76 10.59 -0.39
N HIS A 102 -9.09 9.92 -1.49
CA HIS A 102 -9.70 10.60 -2.65
C HIS A 102 -11.08 11.19 -2.30
N PRO A 103 -12.02 10.46 -1.71
CA PRO A 103 -13.29 11.03 -1.28
C PRO A 103 -13.15 12.15 -0.22
N THR A 104 -12.13 12.10 0.62
CA THR A 104 -11.87 13.15 1.61
C THR A 104 -11.68 14.52 0.97
N TYR A 105 -11.04 14.60 -0.19
CA TYR A 105 -10.72 15.86 -0.86
C TYR A 105 -11.54 16.12 -2.11
N MET A 106 -12.05 15.09 -2.78
CA MET A 106 -12.73 15.18 -4.07
C MET A 106 -14.25 14.90 -3.97
N TYR A 107 -14.83 15.10 -2.79
CA TYR A 107 -16.24 14.78 -2.52
C TYR A 107 -17.23 15.51 -3.46
N ASP A 108 -16.97 16.76 -3.83
CA ASP A 108 -17.87 17.50 -4.73
C ASP A 108 -17.92 16.86 -6.12
N GLU A 109 -16.76 16.55 -6.70
CA GLU A 109 -16.65 15.85 -7.99
C GLU A 109 -17.33 14.47 -7.92
N LEU A 110 -17.13 13.73 -6.82
CA LEU A 110 -17.75 12.42 -6.63
C LEU A 110 -19.27 12.51 -6.54
N PHE A 111 -19.82 13.51 -5.84
CA PHE A 111 -21.27 13.71 -5.80
C PHE A 111 -21.83 14.04 -7.18
N ASP A 112 -21.12 14.84 -7.97
CA ASP A 112 -21.56 15.17 -9.32
C ASP A 112 -21.54 13.95 -10.24
N LEU A 113 -20.44 13.16 -10.20
CA LEU A 113 -20.29 11.93 -10.99
C LEU A 113 -21.23 10.80 -10.53
N ALA A 114 -21.62 10.80 -9.26
CA ALA A 114 -22.54 9.79 -8.71
C ALA A 114 -23.99 9.96 -9.18
N GLU A 115 -24.39 11.12 -9.71
CA GLU A 115 -25.74 11.36 -10.20
C GLU A 115 -26.84 11.03 -9.18
N GLY A 116 -26.57 11.32 -7.89
CA GLY A 116 -27.47 11.02 -6.78
C GLY A 116 -27.32 9.64 -6.14
N ALA A 117 -26.42 8.80 -6.66
CA ALA A 117 -26.19 7.46 -6.10
C ALA A 117 -25.29 7.47 -4.85
N LEU A 118 -24.56 8.52 -4.56
CA LEU A 118 -23.73 8.67 -3.36
C LEU A 118 -24.45 9.53 -2.32
N ASP A 119 -24.74 8.95 -1.16
CA ASP A 119 -25.44 9.66 -0.08
C ASP A 119 -24.49 10.42 0.83
N PHE A 120 -23.37 9.79 1.23
CA PHE A 120 -22.45 10.35 2.22
C PHE A 120 -20.99 10.07 1.86
N VAL A 121 -20.12 11.01 2.24
CA VAL A 121 -18.67 10.82 2.28
C VAL A 121 -18.18 10.93 3.70
N VAL A 122 -17.42 9.92 4.16
CA VAL A 122 -16.66 9.93 5.40
C VAL A 122 -15.27 10.46 5.11
N ARG A 123 -14.91 11.59 5.73
CA ARG A 123 -13.68 12.35 5.51
C ARG A 123 -12.67 12.11 6.62
N GLY A 124 -11.37 12.00 6.27
CA GLY A 124 -10.27 11.77 7.22
C GLY A 124 -10.30 10.37 7.84
N GLU A 125 -9.89 10.25 9.11
CA GLU A 125 -9.96 8.98 9.85
C GLU A 125 -11.42 8.59 10.08
N GLY A 126 -11.79 7.43 9.53
CA GLY A 126 -13.20 7.05 9.39
C GLY A 126 -13.82 6.39 10.62
N GLU A 127 -13.06 5.80 11.52
CA GLU A 127 -13.56 4.89 12.56
C GLU A 127 -14.55 5.56 13.51
N LYS A 128 -14.19 6.70 14.07
CA LYS A 128 -15.10 7.47 14.96
C LYS A 128 -16.26 8.07 14.18
N THR A 129 -16.00 8.51 12.96
CA THR A 129 -17.02 9.13 12.11
C THR A 129 -18.08 8.11 11.70
N ILE A 130 -17.67 6.91 11.27
CA ILE A 130 -18.62 5.86 10.87
C ILE A 130 -19.47 5.39 12.07
N ALA A 131 -18.86 5.21 13.25
CA ALA A 131 -19.58 4.80 14.44
C ALA A 131 -20.65 5.84 14.86
N GLU A 132 -20.27 7.11 14.90
CA GLU A 132 -21.20 8.22 15.25
C GLU A 132 -22.29 8.38 14.19
N PHE A 133 -21.91 8.34 12.90
CA PHE A 133 -22.85 8.42 11.78
C PHE A 133 -23.86 7.28 11.81
N LEU A 134 -23.41 6.04 11.88
CA LEU A 134 -24.29 4.87 11.88
C LEU A 134 -25.24 4.87 13.09
N SER A 135 -24.74 5.19 14.28
CA SER A 135 -25.58 5.31 15.50
C SER A 135 -26.66 6.40 15.35
N THR A 136 -26.30 7.54 14.76
CA THR A 136 -27.21 8.68 14.58
C THR A 136 -28.22 8.39 13.47
N HIS A 137 -27.74 7.92 12.31
CA HIS A 137 -28.57 7.69 11.13
C HIS A 137 -29.56 6.54 11.32
N SER A 138 -29.14 5.41 11.89
CA SER A 138 -30.03 4.27 12.15
C SER A 138 -31.11 4.57 13.19
N GLY A 139 -30.89 5.59 14.01
CA GLY A 139 -31.88 6.14 14.95
C GLY A 139 -32.96 7.02 14.30
N GLY A 140 -32.95 7.17 12.96
CA GLY A 140 -33.92 7.97 12.22
C GLY A 140 -33.63 9.48 12.23
N ALA A 141 -32.38 9.88 12.44
CA ALA A 141 -31.99 11.28 12.47
C ALA A 141 -32.25 11.99 11.14
N SER A 142 -32.74 13.22 11.22
CA SER A 142 -32.86 14.10 10.04
C SER A 142 -31.49 14.54 9.52
N ARG A 143 -31.43 15.00 8.26
CA ARG A 143 -30.19 15.57 7.69
C ARG A 143 -29.63 16.73 8.52
N ASP A 144 -30.49 17.53 9.16
CA ASP A 144 -30.05 18.61 10.04
C ASP A 144 -29.37 18.10 11.33
N GLN A 145 -29.78 16.96 11.84
CA GLN A 145 -29.09 16.32 12.96
C GLN A 145 -27.73 15.74 12.53
N LEU A 146 -27.64 15.22 11.30
CA LEU A 146 -26.37 14.71 10.73
C LEU A 146 -25.32 15.80 10.52
N LYS A 147 -25.71 17.08 10.39
CA LYS A 147 -24.77 18.22 10.35
C LYS A 147 -23.88 18.31 11.61
N LYS A 148 -24.29 17.69 12.72
CA LYS A 148 -23.53 17.66 13.98
C LYS A 148 -22.46 16.57 14.00
N VAL A 149 -22.57 15.55 13.16
CA VAL A 149 -21.58 14.48 13.03
C VAL A 149 -20.34 15.03 12.33
N LYS A 150 -19.20 14.99 12.99
CA LYS A 150 -17.95 15.50 12.44
C LYS A 150 -17.40 14.57 11.36
N GLY A 151 -16.76 15.14 10.34
CA GLY A 151 -16.07 14.39 9.30
C GLY A 151 -16.98 13.84 8.19
N LEU A 152 -18.17 14.42 7.98
CA LEU A 152 -19.08 14.05 6.88
C LEU A 152 -19.09 15.09 5.77
N ALA A 153 -19.39 14.64 4.56
CA ALA A 153 -19.95 15.47 3.48
C ALA A 153 -21.16 14.76 2.86
N PHE A 154 -22.18 15.52 2.46
CA PHE A 154 -23.40 15.02 1.80
C PHE A 154 -24.14 16.14 1.05
N ARG A 155 -25.02 15.77 0.14
CA ARG A 155 -25.88 16.73 -0.58
C ARG A 155 -27.19 16.97 0.15
N GLN A 156 -27.58 18.24 0.29
CA GLN A 156 -28.90 18.66 0.78
C GLN A 156 -29.36 19.88 -0.01
N ASP A 157 -30.57 19.82 -0.54
CA ASP A 157 -31.18 20.92 -1.32
C ASP A 157 -30.28 21.44 -2.46
N GLY A 158 -29.62 20.51 -3.17
CA GLY A 158 -28.71 20.81 -4.29
C GLY A 158 -27.33 21.35 -3.87
N LYS A 159 -27.07 21.49 -2.54
CA LYS A 159 -25.79 22.01 -2.03
C LYS A 159 -25.01 20.92 -1.31
N THR A 160 -23.69 20.97 -1.40
CA THR A 160 -22.82 20.14 -0.58
C THR A 160 -22.74 20.72 0.83
N ILE A 161 -23.09 19.91 1.80
CA ILE A 161 -22.90 20.18 3.22
C ILE A 161 -21.62 19.47 3.64
N VAL A 162 -20.67 20.22 4.16
CA VAL A 162 -19.43 19.71 4.72
C VAL A 162 -19.44 20.01 6.21
N THR A 163 -19.45 18.96 7.04
CA THR A 163 -19.50 19.13 8.47
C THR A 163 -18.11 19.46 9.04
N GLN A 164 -18.07 19.88 10.31
CA GLN A 164 -16.80 20.16 10.99
C GLN A 164 -15.84 18.99 10.83
N GLU A 165 -14.60 19.28 10.55
CA GLU A 165 -13.54 18.27 10.47
C GLU A 165 -13.38 17.56 11.83
N ARG A 166 -13.13 16.24 11.75
CA ARG A 166 -12.86 15.45 12.95
C ARG A 166 -11.36 15.51 13.23
N PRO A 167 -10.97 15.89 14.46
CA PRO A 167 -9.56 15.81 14.86
C PRO A 167 -9.02 14.38 14.72
N LEU A 168 -7.75 14.26 14.34
CA LEU A 168 -7.05 12.98 14.32
C LEU A 168 -7.05 12.35 15.72
N MET A 169 -7.16 11.02 15.76
CA MET A 169 -7.16 10.28 17.04
C MET A 169 -5.80 10.36 17.72
N ALA A 170 -5.81 10.46 19.05
CA ALA A 170 -4.61 10.37 19.87
C ALA A 170 -4.01 8.94 19.85
N PRO A 171 -2.71 8.76 20.14
CA PRO A 171 -2.07 7.44 20.17
C PRO A 171 -2.82 6.42 21.05
N GLU A 172 -3.29 6.84 22.22
CA GLU A 172 -4.02 5.99 23.17
C GLU A 172 -5.41 5.57 22.65
N GLU A 173 -5.98 6.34 21.75
CA GLU A 173 -7.24 6.03 21.08
C GLU A 173 -7.02 5.01 19.96
N LEU A 174 -5.89 5.09 19.23
CA LEU A 174 -5.51 4.12 18.22
C LEU A 174 -5.32 2.71 18.83
N ASP A 175 -4.76 2.63 20.04
CA ASP A 175 -4.58 1.36 20.77
C ASP A 175 -5.88 0.71 21.24
N LYS A 176 -6.96 1.48 21.28
CA LYS A 176 -8.28 1.02 21.74
C LYS A 176 -9.29 0.78 20.63
N LEU A 177 -8.85 0.96 19.37
CA LEU A 177 -9.73 0.71 18.24
C LEU A 177 -10.19 -0.75 18.23
N PRO A 178 -11.48 -1.00 18.09
CA PRO A 178 -11.99 -2.36 17.96
C PRO A 178 -11.61 -2.92 16.58
N LEU A 179 -11.07 -4.14 16.57
CA LEU A 179 -10.62 -4.83 15.37
C LEU A 179 -11.50 -6.04 15.08
N ALA A 180 -12.11 -6.07 13.91
CA ALA A 180 -12.99 -7.16 13.50
C ALA A 180 -12.24 -8.19 12.64
N TRP A 181 -11.20 -8.84 13.21
CA TRP A 181 -10.42 -9.87 12.53
C TRP A 181 -11.25 -11.08 12.08
N ASP A 182 -12.34 -11.36 12.78
CA ASP A 182 -13.31 -12.40 12.48
C ASP A 182 -14.19 -12.10 11.27
N ALA A 183 -14.19 -10.86 10.77
CA ALA A 183 -14.92 -10.48 9.56
C ALA A 183 -14.18 -10.87 8.26
N LEU A 184 -12.93 -11.35 8.36
CA LEU A 184 -12.12 -11.76 7.22
C LEU A 184 -12.18 -13.28 6.99
N ASP A 185 -12.21 -13.70 5.73
CA ASP A 185 -11.86 -15.07 5.37
C ASP A 185 -10.33 -15.16 5.17
N TRP A 186 -9.63 -15.60 6.21
CA TRP A 186 -8.17 -15.64 6.21
C TRP A 186 -7.55 -16.54 5.13
N ARG A 187 -8.32 -17.42 4.50
CA ARG A 187 -7.90 -18.26 3.36
C ARG A 187 -7.65 -17.41 2.10
N ASP A 188 -8.22 -16.23 2.05
CA ASP A 188 -8.07 -15.31 0.92
C ASP A 188 -6.72 -14.56 0.94
N TYR A 189 -6.02 -14.50 2.08
CA TYR A 189 -4.84 -13.66 2.26
C TYR A 189 -3.55 -14.47 2.31
N THR A 190 -2.66 -14.21 1.37
CA THR A 190 -1.38 -14.91 1.26
C THR A 190 -0.32 -14.03 0.64
N TYR A 191 0.92 -14.24 1.06
CA TYR A 191 2.08 -13.63 0.44
C TYR A 191 2.71 -14.65 -0.52
N TYR A 192 2.51 -14.47 -1.80
CA TYR A 192 2.84 -15.46 -2.83
C TYR A 192 4.33 -15.82 -2.92
N ILE A 193 5.21 -14.93 -2.46
CA ILE A 193 6.65 -15.14 -2.47
C ILE A 193 7.07 -16.16 -1.42
N LEU A 194 6.31 -16.28 -0.32
CA LEU A 194 6.52 -17.28 0.72
C LEU A 194 5.39 -18.33 0.69
N PRO A 195 5.61 -19.49 0.07
CA PRO A 195 4.61 -20.54 -0.01
C PRO A 195 4.12 -20.99 1.38
N GLY A 196 2.81 -21.18 1.51
CA GLY A 196 2.19 -21.58 2.78
C GLY A 196 2.03 -20.43 3.79
N SER A 197 2.24 -19.18 3.37
CA SER A 197 2.00 -18.02 4.23
C SER A 197 0.52 -17.70 4.35
N THR A 198 0.12 -17.21 5.53
CA THR A 198 -1.10 -16.44 5.75
C THR A 198 -0.67 -15.00 6.04
N LEU A 199 -1.07 -14.09 5.16
CA LEU A 199 -0.66 -12.69 5.23
C LEU A 199 -1.61 -11.90 6.12
N GLY A 200 -1.06 -11.24 7.14
CA GLY A 200 -1.74 -10.24 7.96
C GLY A 200 -1.30 -8.82 7.62
N ALA A 201 -1.92 -7.86 8.26
CA ALA A 201 -1.55 -6.45 8.17
C ALA A 201 -1.73 -5.76 9.52
N ILE A 202 -0.87 -4.80 9.84
CA ILE A 202 -0.97 -4.02 11.07
C ILE A 202 -0.46 -2.60 10.84
N SER A 203 -1.11 -1.65 11.49
CA SER A 203 -0.60 -0.28 11.62
C SER A 203 0.02 -0.12 13.00
N THR A 204 1.31 0.15 13.07
CA THR A 204 2.03 0.43 14.33
C THR A 204 2.03 1.92 14.66
N SER A 205 1.86 2.75 13.64
CA SER A 205 1.71 4.20 13.71
C SER A 205 0.84 4.69 12.57
N ARG A 206 0.42 5.94 12.62
CA ARG A 206 -0.30 6.61 11.52
C ARG A 206 0.32 7.96 11.24
N GLY A 207 0.51 8.23 9.96
CA GLY A 207 0.97 9.50 9.45
C GLY A 207 2.48 9.64 9.36
N CYS A 208 2.88 10.80 8.88
CA CYS A 208 4.28 11.16 8.61
C CYS A 208 4.44 12.67 8.84
N ASP A 209 5.58 13.08 9.42
CA ASP A 209 5.91 14.48 9.70
C ASP A 209 6.65 15.19 8.56
N LYS A 210 6.90 14.48 7.45
CA LYS A 210 7.72 14.97 6.35
C LYS A 210 6.92 15.81 5.34
N ASP A 211 7.66 16.56 4.51
CA ASP A 211 7.14 17.57 3.59
C ASP A 211 7.18 17.15 2.10
N CYS A 212 7.30 15.86 1.80
CA CYS A 212 7.41 15.39 0.42
C CYS A 212 6.24 15.92 -0.44
N SER A 213 6.55 16.77 -1.42
CA SER A 213 5.55 17.53 -2.20
C SER A 213 4.68 16.66 -3.13
N PHE A 214 5.19 15.50 -3.53
CA PHE A 214 4.50 14.53 -4.38
C PHE A 214 3.57 13.59 -3.58
N CYS A 215 3.72 13.52 -2.24
CA CYS A 215 3.08 12.50 -1.42
C CYS A 215 1.65 12.91 -1.03
N SER A 216 0.70 12.02 -1.26
CA SER A 216 -0.69 12.19 -0.87
C SER A 216 -0.90 12.14 0.66
N GLN A 217 -0.06 11.42 1.38
CA GLN A 217 -0.21 11.17 2.82
C GLN A 217 0.06 12.42 3.66
N ARG A 218 0.95 13.29 3.19
CA ARG A 218 1.30 14.53 3.88
C ARG A 218 0.07 15.39 4.24
N ILE A 219 -0.83 15.58 3.29
CA ILE A 219 -2.03 16.38 3.49
C ILE A 219 -3.09 15.62 4.30
N PHE A 220 -3.20 14.30 4.09
CA PHE A 220 -4.19 13.48 4.77
C PHE A 220 -3.95 13.43 6.28
N TRP A 221 -2.69 13.36 6.70
CA TRP A 221 -2.31 13.29 8.11
C TRP A 221 -1.95 14.65 8.73
N ASP A 222 -2.07 15.75 7.99
CA ASP A 222 -1.72 17.10 8.48
C ASP A 222 -0.32 17.15 9.12
N LYS A 223 0.64 16.42 8.52
CA LYS A 223 2.03 16.25 9.01
C LYS A 223 2.11 15.74 10.47
N LYS A 224 1.11 15.04 10.93
CA LYS A 224 1.08 14.51 12.30
C LYS A 224 1.34 13.02 12.30
N TRP A 225 2.41 12.64 12.95
CA TRP A 225 2.71 11.26 13.22
C TRP A 225 2.21 10.86 14.62
N ARG A 226 1.69 9.64 14.74
CA ARG A 226 1.11 9.14 15.99
C ARG A 226 1.44 7.66 16.14
N GLY A 227 2.40 7.34 17.03
CA GLY A 227 2.80 5.97 17.32
C GLY A 227 1.86 5.30 18.31
N ARG A 228 1.47 4.08 18.05
CA ARG A 228 0.77 3.20 19.00
C ARG A 228 1.75 2.66 20.03
N SER A 229 1.26 2.22 21.18
CA SER A 229 2.13 1.56 22.16
C SER A 229 2.69 0.24 21.61
N PRO A 230 3.98 -0.08 21.85
CA PRO A 230 4.55 -1.36 21.46
C PRO A 230 3.76 -2.56 21.99
N GLU A 231 3.22 -2.47 23.19
CA GLU A 231 2.39 -3.49 23.82
C GLU A 231 1.05 -3.68 23.08
N GLY A 232 0.43 -2.58 22.63
CA GLY A 232 -0.79 -2.63 21.82
C GLY A 232 -0.56 -3.30 20.47
N VAL A 233 0.55 -2.97 19.81
CA VAL A 233 0.95 -3.58 18.53
C VAL A 233 1.17 -5.08 18.69
N VAL A 234 1.93 -5.51 19.72
CA VAL A 234 2.20 -6.93 19.97
C VAL A 234 0.91 -7.70 20.25
N ARG A 235 -0.01 -7.12 21.00
CA ARG A 235 -1.32 -7.73 21.28
C ARG A 235 -2.11 -8.00 20.00
N ASP A 236 -2.16 -7.06 19.08
CA ASP A 236 -2.86 -7.22 17.80
C ASP A 236 -2.18 -8.27 16.90
N ILE A 237 -0.85 -8.40 16.96
CA ILE A 237 -0.11 -9.48 16.29
C ILE A 237 -0.48 -10.83 16.88
N GLU A 238 -0.53 -10.95 18.22
CA GLU A 238 -0.95 -12.17 18.91
C GLU A 238 -2.38 -12.56 18.54
N ASP A 239 -3.27 -11.58 18.36
CA ASP A 239 -4.65 -11.84 17.91
C ASP A 239 -4.70 -12.37 16.48
N GLN A 240 -3.95 -11.79 15.55
CA GLN A 240 -3.87 -12.29 14.16
C GLN A 240 -3.28 -13.71 14.07
N LYS A 241 -2.34 -14.05 14.95
CA LYS A 241 -1.78 -15.41 15.02
C LYS A 241 -2.83 -16.48 15.32
N LYS A 242 -3.91 -16.17 16.01
CA LYS A 242 -5.03 -17.12 16.26
C LYS A 242 -5.69 -17.57 14.97
N PHE A 243 -5.53 -16.81 13.89
CA PHE A 243 -6.02 -17.13 12.54
C PHE A 243 -4.94 -17.73 11.62
N GLY A 244 -3.76 -18.07 12.16
CA GLY A 244 -2.68 -18.71 11.40
C GLY A 244 -1.74 -17.72 10.69
N VAL A 245 -1.84 -16.41 10.95
CA VAL A 245 -0.97 -15.39 10.34
C VAL A 245 0.49 -15.63 10.74
N ASN A 246 1.36 -15.67 9.73
CA ASN A 246 2.81 -15.87 9.87
C ASN A 246 3.67 -14.88 9.07
N VAL A 247 3.05 -14.05 8.21
CA VAL A 247 3.67 -12.90 7.55
C VAL A 247 2.79 -11.68 7.79
N ILE A 248 3.34 -10.57 8.18
CA ILE A 248 2.61 -9.32 8.45
C ILE A 248 3.23 -8.17 7.67
N LEU A 249 2.40 -7.45 6.93
CA LEU A 249 2.74 -6.14 6.38
C LEU A 249 2.49 -5.06 7.43
N LEU A 250 3.51 -4.28 7.75
CA LEU A 250 3.35 -3.01 8.46
C LEU A 250 2.84 -1.97 7.45
N THR A 251 1.62 -1.47 7.65
CA THR A 251 0.93 -0.55 6.72
C THR A 251 1.18 0.92 7.05
N ASP A 252 2.22 1.17 7.81
CA ASP A 252 2.60 2.50 8.29
C ASP A 252 3.24 3.31 7.18
N ASP A 253 2.92 4.59 7.08
CA ASP A 253 3.67 5.54 6.24
C ASP A 253 5.09 5.77 6.77
N TYR A 254 5.28 5.65 8.10
CA TYR A 254 6.58 5.92 8.74
C TYR A 254 6.69 5.25 10.14
N PRO A 255 6.95 3.94 10.23
CA PRO A 255 6.93 3.20 11.51
C PRO A 255 8.08 3.55 12.46
N THR A 256 9.23 3.99 11.93
CA THR A 256 10.50 4.12 12.64
C THR A 256 10.81 5.52 13.15
N LEU A 257 9.91 6.50 12.95
CA LEU A 257 10.16 7.91 13.29
C LEU A 257 10.63 8.11 14.74
N ASP A 258 9.96 7.47 15.69
CA ASP A 258 10.36 7.45 17.11
C ASP A 258 11.23 6.22 17.36
N ARG A 259 12.55 6.45 17.44
CA ARG A 259 13.54 5.39 17.62
C ARG A 259 13.34 4.60 18.92
N GLU A 260 13.09 5.29 20.04
CA GLU A 260 12.97 4.63 21.36
C GLU A 260 11.75 3.68 21.39
N ARG A 261 10.61 4.18 20.88
CA ARG A 261 9.41 3.37 20.73
C ARG A 261 9.65 2.20 19.79
N TRP A 262 10.31 2.42 18.66
CA TRP A 262 10.59 1.41 17.66
C TRP A 262 11.51 0.32 18.22
N GLU A 263 12.61 0.69 18.86
CA GLU A 263 13.52 -0.25 19.49
C GLU A 263 12.83 -1.08 20.59
N LYS A 264 11.97 -0.45 21.41
CA LYS A 264 11.14 -1.15 22.39
C LYS A 264 10.20 -2.17 21.74
N LEU A 265 9.58 -1.84 20.59
CA LEU A 265 8.75 -2.79 19.84
C LEU A 265 9.59 -3.99 19.36
N LEU A 266 10.77 -3.75 18.78
CA LEU A 266 11.66 -4.80 18.34
C LEU A 266 12.08 -5.72 19.53
N ASP A 267 12.42 -5.15 20.68
CA ASP A 267 12.79 -5.90 21.88
C ASP A 267 11.64 -6.78 22.38
N LEU A 268 10.40 -6.28 22.34
CA LEU A 268 9.21 -7.05 22.68
C LEU A 268 8.96 -8.20 21.70
N LEU A 269 9.10 -7.95 20.39
CA LEU A 269 8.95 -8.98 19.36
C LEU A 269 10.01 -10.07 19.49
N ILE A 270 11.27 -9.70 19.77
CA ILE A 270 12.36 -10.63 20.01
C ILE A 270 12.08 -11.48 21.26
N LYS A 271 11.62 -10.85 22.34
CA LYS A 271 11.31 -11.53 23.61
C LYS A 271 10.16 -12.52 23.46
N LYS A 272 9.13 -12.15 22.69
CA LYS A 272 7.93 -12.97 22.48
C LYS A 272 8.16 -14.13 21.51
N ASP A 273 9.11 -14.00 20.59
CA ASP A 273 9.47 -15.00 19.55
C ASP A 273 8.20 -15.58 18.86
N LEU A 274 7.38 -14.67 18.29
CA LEU A 274 6.05 -15.02 17.77
C LEU A 274 6.10 -15.88 16.50
N GLY A 275 7.28 -16.08 15.90
CA GLY A 275 7.44 -16.81 14.63
C GLY A 275 6.71 -16.16 13.47
N VAL A 276 6.71 -14.83 13.42
CA VAL A 276 6.10 -14.00 12.37
C VAL A 276 7.19 -13.26 11.62
N PHE A 277 7.04 -13.13 10.31
CA PHE A 277 7.88 -12.28 9.48
C PHE A 277 7.21 -10.95 9.18
N PHE A 278 8.01 -9.91 9.07
CA PHE A 278 7.54 -8.56 8.80
C PHE A 278 8.07 -8.04 7.48
N LEU A 279 7.16 -7.45 6.72
CA LEU A 279 7.42 -6.60 5.56
C LEU A 279 7.09 -5.18 5.97
N MET A 280 7.92 -4.21 5.64
CA MET A 280 7.70 -2.81 6.05
C MET A 280 8.32 -1.83 5.06
N GLU A 281 7.92 -0.59 5.19
CA GLU A 281 8.58 0.53 4.53
C GLU A 281 9.13 1.51 5.56
N THR A 282 10.20 2.21 5.19
CA THR A 282 10.77 3.29 6.00
C THR A 282 11.65 4.21 5.18
N ARG A 283 12.28 5.17 5.83
CA ARG A 283 13.12 6.19 5.24
C ARG A 283 14.61 5.88 5.39
N ALA A 284 15.41 6.35 4.42
CA ALA A 284 16.86 6.12 4.38
C ALA A 284 17.58 6.67 5.62
N GLU A 285 17.21 7.88 6.07
CA GLU A 285 17.82 8.49 7.23
C GLU A 285 17.65 7.67 8.52
N ASP A 286 16.52 6.97 8.66
CA ASP A 286 16.28 6.14 9.84
C ASP A 286 17.10 4.85 9.82
N ILE A 287 17.28 4.24 8.67
CA ILE A 287 18.18 3.08 8.52
C ILE A 287 19.61 3.45 8.89
N ILE A 288 20.08 4.63 8.47
CA ILE A 288 21.41 5.12 8.82
C ILE A 288 21.52 5.42 10.33
N ARG A 289 20.49 6.05 10.92
CA ARG A 289 20.41 6.30 12.36
C ARG A 289 20.46 5.01 13.17
N ASP A 290 19.73 3.99 12.70
CA ASP A 290 19.49 2.74 13.41
C ASP A 290 20.53 1.64 13.07
N ARG A 291 21.64 1.99 12.40
CA ARG A 291 22.69 1.06 11.98
C ARG A 291 23.18 0.12 13.09
N ASP A 292 23.20 0.60 14.32
CA ASP A 292 23.63 -0.14 15.51
C ASP A 292 22.59 -1.14 16.03
N ILE A 293 21.32 -1.01 15.61
CA ILE A 293 20.22 -1.91 15.99
C ILE A 293 19.60 -2.68 14.81
N LEU A 294 20.13 -2.60 13.60
CA LEU A 294 19.59 -3.35 12.44
C LEU A 294 19.56 -4.86 12.69
N TRP A 295 20.50 -5.39 13.50
CA TRP A 295 20.44 -6.77 13.95
C TRP A 295 19.16 -7.10 14.74
N LYS A 296 18.58 -6.12 15.49
CA LYS A 296 17.27 -6.30 16.16
C LYS A 296 16.13 -6.39 15.15
N TYR A 297 16.16 -5.57 14.09
CA TYR A 297 15.16 -5.67 13.01
C TYR A 297 15.13 -7.11 12.49
N ARG A 298 16.28 -7.62 12.09
CA ARG A 298 16.41 -8.96 11.54
C ARG A 298 15.98 -10.04 12.56
N LYS A 299 16.38 -9.91 13.81
CA LYS A 299 16.05 -10.84 14.88
C LYS A 299 14.57 -10.82 15.28
N ALA A 300 13.93 -9.66 15.19
CA ALA A 300 12.49 -9.50 15.41
C ALA A 300 11.63 -10.12 14.30
N GLY A 301 12.23 -10.47 13.16
CA GLY A 301 11.55 -11.07 12.03
C GLY A 301 11.34 -10.14 10.84
N VAL A 302 11.93 -8.94 10.82
CA VAL A 302 11.90 -8.06 9.64
C VAL A 302 12.78 -8.67 8.56
N ILE A 303 12.16 -9.08 7.44
CA ILE A 303 12.85 -9.75 6.33
C ILE A 303 12.95 -8.90 5.08
N HIS A 304 12.10 -7.91 4.93
CA HIS A 304 12.00 -7.10 3.72
C HIS A 304 11.67 -5.65 4.09
N ILE A 305 12.46 -4.71 3.60
CA ILE A 305 12.25 -3.28 3.81
C ILE A 305 12.24 -2.55 2.47
N TYR A 306 11.13 -1.84 2.21
CA TYR A 306 11.05 -0.84 1.18
C TYR A 306 11.62 0.49 1.70
N VAL A 307 12.57 1.06 0.97
CA VAL A 307 13.18 2.37 1.28
C VAL A 307 12.87 3.34 0.15
N GLY A 308 12.10 4.38 0.44
CA GLY A 308 11.82 5.41 -0.54
C GLY A 308 13.07 6.22 -0.88
N THR A 309 13.66 6.01 -2.06
CA THR A 309 14.81 6.79 -2.56
C THR A 309 14.39 7.85 -3.58
N GLU A 310 13.34 7.58 -4.36
CA GLU A 310 12.59 8.42 -5.30
C GLU A 310 13.40 8.92 -6.51
N ALA A 311 14.61 9.46 -6.32
CA ALA A 311 15.44 10.01 -7.37
C ALA A 311 16.92 9.74 -7.15
N THR A 312 17.71 9.85 -8.21
CA THR A 312 19.15 9.60 -8.25
C THR A 312 19.97 10.86 -8.41
N ASP A 313 19.32 12.01 -8.45
CA ASP A 313 19.95 13.32 -8.47
C ASP A 313 19.41 14.21 -7.36
N GLN A 314 20.30 15.07 -6.83
CA GLN A 314 20.00 15.90 -5.67
C GLN A 314 18.96 17.00 -5.98
N GLU A 315 18.98 17.56 -7.19
CA GLU A 315 18.05 18.62 -7.59
C GLU A 315 16.59 18.10 -7.57
N THR A 316 16.35 16.89 -8.08
CA THR A 316 15.03 16.27 -8.06
C THR A 316 14.58 15.95 -6.64
N LEU A 317 15.47 15.43 -5.76
CA LEU A 317 15.16 15.21 -4.35
C LEU A 317 14.77 16.50 -3.61
N GLU A 318 15.43 17.61 -3.92
CA GLU A 318 15.12 18.93 -3.35
C GLU A 318 13.76 19.44 -3.84
N LYS A 319 13.47 19.35 -5.14
CA LYS A 319 12.14 19.67 -5.70
C LYS A 319 11.02 18.85 -5.06
N MET A 320 11.27 17.58 -4.85
CA MET A 320 10.36 16.67 -4.17
C MET A 320 10.27 16.89 -2.66
N LYS A 321 11.12 17.75 -2.09
CA LYS A 321 11.26 17.96 -0.65
C LYS A 321 11.45 16.66 0.13
N LYS A 322 12.19 15.72 -0.47
CA LYS A 322 12.37 14.38 0.11
C LYS A 322 13.19 14.43 1.41
N GLY A 323 14.09 15.38 1.55
CA GLY A 323 14.87 15.59 2.78
C GLY A 323 16.00 14.59 3.01
N ILE A 324 16.45 13.89 1.95
CA ILE A 324 17.61 12.98 1.97
C ILE A 324 18.60 13.37 0.87
N THR A 325 19.83 12.89 0.98
CA THR A 325 20.82 12.98 -0.09
C THR A 325 20.90 11.67 -0.88
N VAL A 326 21.43 11.76 -2.10
CA VAL A 326 21.73 10.59 -2.95
C VAL A 326 22.64 9.59 -2.23
N ASP A 327 23.66 10.08 -1.50
CA ASP A 327 24.57 9.23 -0.74
C ASP A 327 23.88 8.53 0.43
N GLN A 328 22.95 9.20 1.12
CA GLN A 328 22.15 8.60 2.18
C GLN A 328 21.26 7.47 1.65
N ALA A 329 20.63 7.67 0.48
CA ALA A 329 19.84 6.63 -0.16
C ALA A 329 20.67 5.37 -0.43
N LYS A 330 21.85 5.53 -1.02
CA LYS A 330 22.78 4.43 -1.30
C LYS A 330 23.27 3.76 0.00
N GLN A 331 23.67 4.55 0.99
CA GLN A 331 24.16 4.03 2.27
C GLN A 331 23.10 3.20 3.00
N ALA A 332 21.85 3.64 3.01
CA ALA A 332 20.76 2.90 3.65
C ALA A 332 20.56 1.52 3.03
N LEU A 333 20.56 1.43 1.69
CA LEU A 333 20.43 0.15 0.99
C LEU A 333 21.61 -0.79 1.29
N GLN A 334 22.84 -0.26 1.36
CA GLN A 334 24.02 -1.05 1.73
C GLN A 334 23.94 -1.60 3.18
N LEU A 335 23.52 -0.76 4.13
CA LEU A 335 23.37 -1.19 5.53
C LEU A 335 22.30 -2.29 5.70
N LEU A 336 21.22 -2.24 4.93
CA LEU A 336 20.21 -3.29 4.94
C LEU A 336 20.72 -4.59 4.31
N ASP A 337 21.50 -4.49 3.24
CA ASP A 337 22.15 -5.66 2.62
C ASP A 337 23.13 -6.33 3.59
N GLU A 338 23.97 -5.56 4.29
CA GLU A 338 24.87 -6.03 5.35
C GLU A 338 24.13 -6.66 6.53
N ALA A 339 22.91 -6.20 6.83
CA ALA A 339 22.04 -6.76 7.86
C ALA A 339 21.25 -7.99 7.40
N ASP A 340 21.48 -8.49 6.18
CA ASP A 340 20.75 -9.62 5.56
C ASP A 340 19.22 -9.37 5.51
N ILE A 341 18.82 -8.15 5.19
CA ILE A 341 17.43 -7.74 4.97
C ILE A 341 17.24 -7.49 3.48
N ILE A 342 16.18 -8.06 2.91
CA ILE A 342 15.83 -7.85 1.50
C ILE A 342 15.46 -6.38 1.30
N THR A 343 16.06 -5.78 0.28
CA THR A 343 15.95 -4.37 -0.01
C THR A 343 15.05 -4.11 -1.20
N GLU A 344 14.11 -3.21 -1.04
CA GLU A 344 13.24 -2.74 -2.11
C GLU A 344 13.26 -1.21 -2.15
N THR A 345 13.21 -0.64 -3.35
CA THR A 345 13.15 0.81 -3.53
C THR A 345 12.40 1.20 -4.81
N SER A 346 12.15 2.50 -4.99
CA SER A 346 11.59 3.04 -6.23
C SER A 346 12.33 4.26 -6.72
N MET A 347 12.25 4.45 -8.05
CA MET A 347 12.66 5.63 -8.78
C MET A 347 11.45 6.21 -9.50
N ILE A 348 11.19 7.50 -9.32
CA ILE A 348 10.09 8.22 -9.97
C ILE A 348 10.60 8.77 -11.31
N LEU A 349 9.87 8.48 -12.38
CA LEU A 349 10.17 8.91 -13.75
C LEU A 349 9.02 9.74 -14.32
N GLY A 350 9.30 10.49 -15.38
CA GLY A 350 8.28 11.26 -16.10
C GLY A 350 7.98 12.62 -15.49
N MET A 351 8.92 13.21 -14.75
CA MET A 351 8.84 14.61 -14.32
C MET A 351 8.76 15.55 -15.54
N PRO A 352 8.19 16.76 -15.42
CA PRO A 352 8.07 17.70 -16.56
C PRO A 352 9.38 17.99 -17.30
N ASN A 353 10.51 18.00 -16.60
CA ASN A 353 11.84 18.22 -17.15
C ASN A 353 12.57 16.93 -17.59
N GLU A 354 11.91 15.79 -17.57
CA GLU A 354 12.50 14.49 -17.91
C GLU A 354 13.02 14.44 -19.35
N THR A 355 14.14 13.77 -19.54
CA THR A 355 14.75 13.53 -20.85
C THR A 355 15.25 12.07 -20.94
N PRO A 356 15.50 11.55 -22.16
CA PRO A 356 16.11 10.22 -22.30
C PRO A 356 17.43 10.08 -21.53
N GLU A 357 18.24 11.15 -21.49
CA GLU A 357 19.53 11.15 -20.81
C GLU A 357 19.39 11.16 -19.28
N SER A 358 18.32 11.81 -18.72
CA SER A 358 18.06 11.76 -17.29
C SER A 358 17.58 10.36 -16.86
N ILE A 359 16.75 9.72 -17.67
CA ILE A 359 16.32 8.32 -17.43
C ILE A 359 17.53 7.37 -17.49
N GLU A 360 18.44 7.56 -18.46
CA GLU A 360 19.66 6.76 -18.53
C GLU A 360 20.49 6.88 -17.26
N ARG A 361 20.71 8.07 -16.74
CA ARG A 361 21.38 8.28 -15.45
C ARG A 361 20.67 7.61 -14.29
N THR A 362 19.34 7.66 -14.30
CA THR A 362 18.51 7.03 -13.24
C THR A 362 18.68 5.52 -13.22
N ILE A 363 18.64 4.84 -14.37
CA ILE A 363 18.81 3.38 -14.41
C ILE A 363 20.25 2.96 -14.06
N GLU A 364 21.26 3.70 -14.51
CA GLU A 364 22.66 3.44 -14.15
C GLU A 364 22.88 3.57 -12.63
N ALA A 365 22.31 4.59 -12.01
CA ALA A 365 22.39 4.79 -10.57
C ALA A 365 21.60 3.72 -9.79
N ALA A 366 20.42 3.34 -10.24
CA ALA A 366 19.64 2.26 -9.64
C ALA A 366 20.41 0.92 -9.67
N ILE A 367 21.09 0.61 -10.78
CA ILE A 367 21.96 -0.55 -10.89
C ILE A 367 23.15 -0.44 -9.92
N ALA A 368 23.74 0.75 -9.79
CA ALA A 368 24.87 0.99 -8.88
C ALA A 368 24.47 0.94 -7.38
N TYR A 369 23.24 1.29 -7.04
CA TYR A 369 22.69 1.14 -5.68
C TYR A 369 22.47 -0.33 -5.32
N ASN A 370 22.23 -1.14 -6.33
CA ASN A 370 22.09 -2.60 -6.25
C ASN A 370 21.07 -3.11 -5.21
N PRO A 371 19.87 -2.52 -5.05
CA PRO A 371 18.84 -3.13 -4.21
C PRO A 371 18.40 -4.49 -4.77
N ASP A 372 17.75 -5.32 -3.96
CA ASP A 372 17.17 -6.58 -4.45
C ASP A 372 16.03 -6.33 -5.43
N PHE A 373 15.18 -5.33 -5.12
CA PHE A 373 14.08 -4.90 -5.98
C PHE A 373 14.13 -3.39 -6.22
N CYS A 374 13.86 -2.99 -7.45
CA CYS A 374 13.71 -1.60 -7.82
C CYS A 374 12.46 -1.41 -8.68
N HIS A 375 11.59 -0.49 -8.27
CA HIS A 375 10.45 -0.07 -9.06
C HIS A 375 10.78 1.21 -9.82
N PHE A 376 10.32 1.28 -11.05
CA PHE A 376 10.41 2.48 -11.88
C PHE A 376 8.98 2.96 -12.10
N LEU A 377 8.60 4.02 -11.39
CA LEU A 377 7.23 4.48 -11.25
C LEU A 377 7.02 5.78 -12.01
N ALA A 378 5.91 5.90 -12.72
CA ALA A 378 5.50 7.16 -13.32
C ALA A 378 5.06 8.15 -12.22
N ILE A 379 5.51 9.42 -12.30
CA ILE A 379 5.00 10.47 -11.42
C ILE A 379 3.47 10.56 -11.53
N CYS A 380 2.79 10.60 -10.39
CA CYS A 380 1.35 10.67 -10.35
C CYS A 380 0.88 12.01 -9.78
N PRO A 381 0.09 12.80 -10.52
CA PRO A 381 -0.41 14.09 -10.10
C PRO A 381 -1.66 13.93 -9.23
N TRP A 382 -1.50 13.55 -7.96
CA TRP A 382 -2.62 13.43 -7.04
C TRP A 382 -3.34 14.78 -6.90
N PRO A 383 -4.67 14.87 -7.13
CA PRO A 383 -5.40 16.17 -7.19
C PRO A 383 -5.31 17.00 -5.92
N TYR A 384 -4.89 16.40 -4.82
CA TYR A 384 -4.79 17.00 -3.50
C TYR A 384 -3.35 17.07 -2.97
N ALA A 385 -2.33 16.65 -3.74
CA ALA A 385 -0.92 16.80 -3.34
C ALA A 385 -0.39 18.19 -3.69
N ASP A 386 0.60 18.67 -2.95
CA ASP A 386 1.19 20.00 -3.14
C ASP A 386 1.75 20.21 -4.57
N MET A 387 2.31 19.15 -5.17
CA MET A 387 2.90 19.21 -6.51
C MET A 387 1.83 19.26 -7.63
N TYR A 388 0.54 19.10 -7.31
CA TYR A 388 -0.52 19.02 -8.34
C TYR A 388 -0.57 20.23 -9.25
N GLU A 389 -0.53 21.44 -8.71
CA GLU A 389 -0.63 22.67 -9.53
C GLU A 389 0.59 22.86 -10.44
N GLU A 390 1.77 22.39 -10.03
CA GLU A 390 2.97 22.37 -10.87
C GLU A 390 2.85 21.35 -12.01
N LEU A 391 2.30 20.16 -11.72
CA LEU A 391 2.14 19.07 -12.68
C LEU A 391 0.94 19.26 -13.63
N LYS A 392 -0.06 20.01 -13.21
CA LYS A 392 -1.35 20.18 -13.91
C LYS A 392 -1.24 20.60 -15.38
N PRO A 393 -0.31 21.51 -15.80
CA PRO A 393 -0.16 21.87 -17.21
C PRO A 393 0.32 20.72 -18.10
N TYR A 394 0.90 19.66 -17.51
CA TYR A 394 1.50 18.52 -18.20
C TYR A 394 0.61 17.27 -18.18
N ILE A 395 -0.59 17.36 -17.56
CA ILE A 395 -1.54 16.25 -17.49
C ILE A 395 -2.21 16.03 -18.84
N GLU A 396 -1.98 14.87 -19.47
CA GLU A 396 -2.59 14.50 -20.76
C GLU A 396 -3.92 13.76 -20.59
N THR A 397 -4.20 13.18 -19.44
CA THR A 397 -5.46 12.47 -19.18
C THR A 397 -5.93 12.67 -17.74
N ARG A 398 -7.27 12.78 -17.59
CA ARG A 398 -7.93 12.81 -16.28
C ARG A 398 -8.67 11.50 -15.96
N ASP A 399 -8.39 10.45 -16.69
CA ASP A 399 -8.85 9.12 -16.31
C ASP A 399 -8.09 8.65 -15.07
N TYR A 400 -8.73 8.78 -13.92
CA TYR A 400 -8.12 8.44 -12.63
C TYR A 400 -7.67 6.98 -12.54
N ARG A 401 -8.22 6.04 -13.34
CA ARG A 401 -7.72 4.65 -13.36
C ARG A 401 -6.26 4.54 -13.75
N LYS A 402 -5.74 5.54 -14.48
CA LYS A 402 -4.34 5.63 -14.90
C LYS A 402 -3.43 6.30 -13.87
N TYR A 403 -3.99 6.82 -12.77
CA TYR A 403 -3.21 7.40 -11.66
C TYR A 403 -2.75 6.28 -10.72
N ASN A 404 -2.00 5.33 -11.26
CA ASN A 404 -1.65 4.05 -10.64
C ASN A 404 -0.13 3.83 -10.51
N LEU A 405 0.67 4.88 -10.76
CA LEU A 405 2.14 4.87 -10.73
C LEU A 405 2.82 4.05 -11.85
N ILE A 406 2.02 3.44 -12.76
CA ILE A 406 2.55 2.63 -13.87
C ILE A 406 2.31 3.31 -15.21
N ASP A 407 1.10 3.85 -15.38
CA ASP A 407 0.72 4.51 -16.62
C ASP A 407 1.18 5.96 -16.58
N PRO A 408 2.04 6.40 -17.49
CA PRO A 408 2.42 7.81 -17.57
C PRO A 408 1.19 8.66 -17.92
N VAL A 409 0.92 9.67 -17.09
CA VAL A 409 -0.17 10.64 -17.29
C VAL A 409 0.36 12.05 -17.42
N ILE A 410 1.62 12.29 -17.05
CA ILE A 410 2.35 13.53 -17.21
C ILE A 410 3.20 13.43 -18.47
N LYS A 411 3.02 14.38 -19.39
CA LYS A 411 3.84 14.49 -20.59
C LYS A 411 4.98 15.46 -20.35
N PRO A 412 6.24 14.97 -20.27
CA PRO A 412 7.39 15.86 -20.15
C PRO A 412 7.53 16.79 -21.36
N GLU A 413 8.23 17.90 -21.17
CA GLU A 413 8.46 18.89 -22.23
C GLU A 413 9.21 18.32 -23.45
N LYS A 414 10.14 17.38 -23.19
CA LYS A 414 11.04 16.80 -24.21
C LYS A 414 10.74 15.37 -24.57
N MET A 415 9.67 14.79 -24.04
CA MET A 415 9.29 13.39 -24.30
C MET A 415 7.78 13.27 -24.53
N THR A 416 7.38 12.27 -25.26
CA THR A 416 5.96 11.84 -25.37
C THR A 416 5.64 10.86 -24.26
N LEU A 417 4.35 10.70 -23.92
CA LEU A 417 3.91 9.67 -22.96
C LEU A 417 4.38 8.27 -23.36
N LYS A 418 4.33 7.97 -24.66
CA LYS A 418 4.82 6.67 -25.19
C LYS A 418 6.30 6.46 -24.91
N GLN A 419 7.14 7.47 -25.10
CA GLN A 419 8.57 7.37 -24.80
C GLN A 419 8.83 7.17 -23.30
N VAL A 420 8.05 7.81 -22.43
CA VAL A 420 8.16 7.58 -20.97
C VAL A 420 7.74 6.14 -20.62
N ASP A 421 6.65 5.64 -21.23
CA ASP A 421 6.17 4.28 -21.01
C ASP A 421 7.19 3.22 -21.45
N GLU A 422 7.76 3.38 -22.65
CA GLU A 422 8.82 2.53 -23.19
C GLU A 422 10.09 2.57 -22.32
N ALA A 423 10.46 3.75 -21.81
CA ALA A 423 11.62 3.92 -20.96
C ALA A 423 11.43 3.24 -19.59
N ILE A 424 10.23 3.30 -18.98
CA ILE A 424 9.90 2.58 -17.76
C ILE A 424 10.11 1.07 -17.97
N VAL A 425 9.57 0.50 -19.03
CA VAL A 425 9.74 -0.93 -19.36
C VAL A 425 11.21 -1.29 -19.56
N GLU A 426 11.97 -0.43 -20.25
CA GLU A 426 13.41 -0.64 -20.46
C GLU A 426 14.21 -0.59 -19.15
N CYS A 427 13.86 0.32 -18.22
CA CYS A 427 14.47 0.36 -16.89
C CYS A 427 14.25 -0.96 -16.14
N TYR A 428 13.02 -1.46 -16.11
CA TYR A 428 12.71 -2.77 -15.51
C TYR A 428 13.52 -3.88 -16.17
N ARG A 429 13.56 -3.93 -17.50
CA ARG A 429 14.30 -4.95 -18.24
C ARG A 429 15.79 -4.94 -17.89
N ARG A 430 16.45 -3.78 -17.95
CA ARG A 430 17.90 -3.66 -17.68
C ARG A 430 18.25 -4.02 -16.24
N PHE A 431 17.48 -3.50 -15.28
CA PHE A 431 17.72 -3.76 -13.87
C PHE A 431 17.59 -5.26 -13.55
N TYR A 432 16.48 -5.89 -13.94
CA TYR A 432 16.23 -7.29 -13.57
C TYR A 432 17.06 -8.28 -14.37
N MET A 433 17.44 -7.98 -15.60
CA MET A 433 18.44 -8.79 -16.33
C MET A 433 19.80 -8.79 -15.63
N GLY A 434 20.24 -7.63 -15.11
CA GLY A 434 21.43 -7.54 -14.26
C GLY A 434 21.33 -8.38 -13.00
N LYS A 435 20.17 -8.32 -12.32
CA LYS A 435 19.91 -9.14 -11.11
C LYS A 435 19.94 -10.63 -11.38
N LEU A 436 19.42 -11.09 -12.52
CA LEU A 436 19.49 -12.51 -12.90
C LEU A 436 20.92 -13.06 -12.96
N HIS A 437 21.86 -12.26 -13.46
CA HIS A 437 23.26 -12.66 -13.47
C HIS A 437 23.83 -12.78 -12.05
N GLN A 438 23.46 -11.86 -11.14
CA GLN A 438 23.93 -11.89 -9.75
C GLN A 438 23.37 -13.10 -8.97
N LEU A 439 22.13 -13.53 -9.26
CA LEU A 439 21.49 -14.67 -8.60
C LEU A 439 22.25 -15.99 -8.80
N LYS A 440 22.98 -16.16 -9.92
CA LYS A 440 23.79 -17.37 -10.19
C LYS A 440 24.86 -17.57 -9.11
N ASP A 441 25.46 -16.48 -8.64
CA ASP A 441 26.55 -16.49 -7.66
C ASP A 441 26.10 -16.32 -6.22
N MET A 442 24.79 -16.11 -5.99
CA MET A 442 24.23 -15.88 -4.68
C MET A 442 24.28 -17.16 -3.82
N LYS A 443 24.96 -17.06 -2.66
CA LYS A 443 25.21 -18.20 -1.77
C LYS A 443 24.11 -18.45 -0.74
N ASP A 444 23.37 -17.39 -0.34
CA ASP A 444 22.26 -17.56 0.61
C ASP A 444 21.05 -18.18 -0.10
N PRO A 445 20.65 -19.41 0.27
CA PRO A 445 19.58 -20.12 -0.42
C PRO A 445 18.20 -19.52 -0.14
N PHE A 446 17.98 -18.86 1.00
CA PHE A 446 16.71 -18.22 1.30
C PHE A 446 16.55 -16.95 0.46
N ARG A 447 17.53 -16.04 0.49
CA ARG A 447 17.50 -14.81 -0.29
C ARG A 447 17.39 -15.12 -1.79
N LYS A 448 18.20 -16.06 -2.29
CA LYS A 448 18.12 -16.52 -3.68
C LYS A 448 16.72 -17.04 -4.04
N GLY A 449 16.16 -17.93 -3.25
CA GLY A 449 14.84 -18.50 -3.48
C GLY A 449 13.74 -17.45 -3.42
N TYR A 450 13.82 -16.51 -2.47
CA TYR A 450 12.88 -15.40 -2.34
C TYR A 450 12.89 -14.50 -3.59
N LEU A 451 14.08 -14.11 -4.05
CA LEU A 451 14.23 -13.27 -5.24
C LEU A 451 13.74 -13.99 -6.51
N LEU A 452 14.07 -15.27 -6.68
CA LEU A 452 13.59 -16.08 -7.81
C LEU A 452 12.06 -16.20 -7.81
N ALA A 453 11.45 -16.47 -6.66
CA ALA A 453 10.00 -16.56 -6.52
C ALA A 453 9.31 -15.23 -6.86
N ALA A 454 9.87 -14.11 -6.38
CA ALA A 454 9.35 -12.78 -6.68
C ALA A 454 9.50 -12.44 -8.17
N MET A 455 10.65 -12.67 -8.77
CA MET A 455 10.89 -12.40 -10.20
C MET A 455 10.00 -13.25 -11.09
N LYS A 456 9.81 -14.53 -10.78
CA LYS A 456 8.86 -15.40 -11.48
C LYS A 456 7.46 -14.80 -11.47
N ARG A 457 7.00 -14.32 -10.30
CA ARG A 457 5.69 -13.68 -10.16
C ARG A 457 5.56 -12.42 -11.00
N VAL A 458 6.55 -11.53 -10.93
CA VAL A 458 6.57 -10.29 -11.72
C VAL A 458 6.52 -10.60 -13.21
N MET A 459 7.30 -11.55 -13.70
CA MET A 459 7.32 -11.94 -15.12
C MET A 459 6.03 -12.61 -15.60
N GLN A 460 5.30 -13.30 -14.73
CA GLN A 460 4.10 -14.04 -15.13
C GLN A 460 2.79 -13.27 -14.91
N ASN A 461 2.76 -12.34 -13.96
CA ASN A 461 1.49 -11.78 -13.47
C ASN A 461 1.48 -10.25 -13.37
N SER A 462 2.59 -9.55 -13.65
CA SER A 462 2.63 -8.10 -13.51
C SER A 462 2.08 -7.36 -14.73
N PHE A 463 1.87 -6.07 -14.57
CA PHE A 463 1.56 -5.15 -15.66
C PHE A 463 2.60 -5.19 -16.81
N LEU A 464 3.85 -5.57 -16.52
CA LEU A 464 4.92 -5.72 -17.51
C LEU A 464 4.56 -6.74 -18.60
N VAL A 465 3.85 -7.82 -18.25
CA VAL A 465 3.40 -8.82 -19.22
C VAL A 465 2.53 -8.17 -20.31
N ASN A 466 1.60 -7.31 -19.90
CA ASN A 466 0.71 -6.61 -20.82
C ASN A 466 1.48 -5.55 -21.64
N LYS A 467 2.41 -4.82 -21.01
CA LYS A 467 3.20 -3.79 -21.68
C LYS A 467 4.19 -4.38 -22.67
N ILE A 468 4.88 -5.46 -22.31
CA ILE A 468 5.80 -6.17 -23.21
C ILE A 468 5.04 -6.80 -24.38
N GLY A 469 3.88 -7.42 -24.14
CA GLY A 469 3.02 -7.95 -25.20
C GLY A 469 2.49 -6.87 -26.15
N SER A 470 2.28 -5.64 -25.68
CA SER A 470 1.86 -4.50 -26.52
C SER A 470 3.01 -3.89 -27.35
N LEU A 471 4.26 -4.12 -26.95
CA LEU A 471 5.47 -3.66 -27.65
C LEU A 471 5.92 -4.62 -28.78
N GLY A 472 5.19 -5.73 -28.99
CA GLY A 472 5.39 -6.65 -30.10
C GLY A 472 5.92 -8.04 -29.71
N ASP A 473 5.60 -9.03 -30.51
CA ASP A 473 5.76 -10.48 -30.32
C ASP A 473 7.20 -11.02 -30.16
N GLN A 474 8.18 -10.18 -29.87
CA GLN A 474 9.58 -10.58 -29.87
C GLN A 474 10.25 -10.46 -28.50
N MET A 475 9.80 -11.26 -27.54
CA MET A 475 10.69 -11.55 -26.42
C MET A 475 11.91 -12.32 -26.94
N PRO A 476 13.15 -11.81 -26.80
CA PRO A 476 14.34 -12.50 -27.28
C PRO A 476 14.44 -13.91 -26.70
N GLU A 477 14.88 -14.88 -27.48
CA GLU A 477 14.98 -16.30 -27.11
C GLU A 477 15.77 -16.51 -25.80
N HIS A 478 16.85 -15.74 -25.60
CA HIS A 478 17.67 -15.80 -24.39
C HIS A 478 16.89 -15.32 -23.13
N VAL A 479 15.92 -14.39 -23.29
CA VAL A 479 15.04 -13.94 -22.19
C VAL A 479 14.03 -15.02 -21.86
N LYS A 480 13.41 -15.66 -22.87
CA LYS A 480 12.51 -16.81 -22.65
C LYS A 480 13.24 -17.92 -21.90
N LYS A 481 14.44 -18.28 -22.35
CA LYS A 481 15.26 -19.30 -21.69
C LYS A 481 15.60 -18.94 -20.24
N ALA A 482 15.95 -17.68 -19.97
CA ALA A 482 16.21 -17.21 -18.60
C ALA A 482 14.94 -17.30 -17.71
N ILE A 483 13.76 -16.98 -18.25
CA ILE A 483 12.46 -17.12 -17.56
C ILE A 483 12.19 -18.59 -17.23
N ASP A 484 12.43 -19.51 -18.17
CA ASP A 484 12.22 -20.94 -17.95
C ASP A 484 13.18 -21.50 -16.88
N GLU A 485 14.46 -21.11 -16.91
CA GLU A 485 15.45 -21.47 -15.90
C GLU A 485 15.06 -20.95 -14.51
N ILE A 486 14.63 -19.68 -14.38
CA ILE A 486 14.15 -19.09 -13.13
C ILE A 486 12.90 -19.83 -12.64
N SER A 487 11.97 -20.14 -13.54
CA SER A 487 10.73 -20.83 -13.19
C SER A 487 11.02 -22.21 -12.60
N LEU A 488 11.97 -22.94 -13.16
CA LEU A 488 12.39 -24.25 -12.65
C LEU A 488 13.07 -24.13 -11.26
N GLU A 489 14.00 -23.18 -11.08
CA GLU A 489 14.66 -22.99 -9.78
C GLU A 489 13.68 -22.46 -8.71
N ALA A 490 12.77 -21.55 -9.07
CA ALA A 490 11.75 -21.01 -8.15
C ALA A 490 10.79 -22.08 -7.66
N ASP A 491 10.45 -23.08 -8.47
CA ASP A 491 9.56 -24.18 -8.06
C ASP A 491 10.18 -25.10 -6.99
N HIS A 492 11.50 -25.06 -6.84
CA HIS A 492 12.22 -25.76 -5.78
C HIS A 492 12.26 -24.97 -4.45
N PHE A 493 11.95 -23.68 -4.49
CA PHE A 493 11.88 -22.84 -3.29
C PHE A 493 10.56 -23.12 -2.54
N LYS A 494 10.65 -23.92 -1.49
CA LYS A 494 9.47 -24.30 -0.67
C LYS A 494 9.17 -23.31 0.44
N GLY A 495 9.84 -22.14 0.46
CA GLY A 495 9.62 -21.12 1.48
C GLY A 495 9.81 -21.65 2.89
N ASP A 496 10.73 -22.62 3.08
CA ASP A 496 10.96 -23.21 4.40
C ASP A 496 11.47 -22.13 5.35
N ILE A 497 10.52 -21.54 6.03
CA ILE A 497 10.68 -20.47 7.03
C ILE A 497 11.68 -20.90 8.12
N SER A 498 11.80 -22.22 8.39
CA SER A 498 12.79 -22.75 9.33
C SER A 498 14.23 -22.60 8.84
N LYS A 499 14.43 -22.41 7.55
CA LYS A 499 15.74 -22.19 6.91
C LYS A 499 16.05 -20.70 6.71
N CYS A 500 15.11 -19.82 7.04
CA CYS A 500 15.38 -18.39 7.05
C CYS A 500 16.56 -18.10 8.01
N PRO A 501 17.55 -17.29 7.62
CA PRO A 501 18.72 -16.96 8.45
C PRO A 501 18.42 -16.45 9.86
N VAL A 502 17.20 -15.95 10.13
CA VAL A 502 16.75 -15.63 11.51
C VAL A 502 16.98 -16.79 12.47
N THR A 503 16.82 -18.04 12.02
CA THR A 503 17.09 -19.23 12.84
C THR A 503 18.58 -19.56 12.96
N LYS A 504 19.42 -19.10 12.03
CA LYS A 504 20.89 -19.27 12.10
C LYS A 504 21.56 -18.24 13.01
N PHE A 505 20.95 -17.07 13.24
CA PHE A 505 21.48 -16.04 14.14
C PHE A 505 21.57 -16.52 15.60
N LYS A 506 20.78 -17.50 16.01
CA LYS A 506 20.93 -18.16 17.34
C LYS A 506 22.31 -18.78 17.57
N LYS A 507 23.07 -19.06 16.49
CA LYS A 507 24.45 -19.60 16.60
C LYS A 507 25.55 -18.54 16.62
N PHE A 508 25.30 -17.33 16.12
CA PHE A 508 26.34 -16.28 16.00
C PHE A 508 26.46 -15.39 17.24
N VAL A 509 25.40 -15.20 17.99
CA VAL A 509 25.39 -14.35 19.22
C VAL A 509 26.00 -15.06 20.44
N GLY A 510 26.35 -16.33 20.32
CA GLY A 510 27.07 -17.07 21.35
C GLY A 510 28.59 -16.80 21.45
N LEU A 511 29.15 -15.95 20.58
CA LEU A 511 30.60 -15.68 20.49
C LEU A 511 31.00 -14.24 20.84
N ALA A 512 30.09 -13.43 21.37
CA ALA A 512 30.41 -12.13 21.96
C ALA A 512 30.01 -12.14 23.44
N ARG A 513 30.86 -12.70 24.27
CA ARG A 513 31.02 -12.43 25.70
C ARG A 513 32.44 -11.97 25.94
#